data_38450cd7a621f7df4595c8f21a3efbca
#
_entry.id   38450cd7a621f7df4595c8f21a3efbca
#
_cell.length_a   1.000
_cell.length_b   1.000
_cell.length_c   1.000
_cell.angle_alpha   90.00
_cell.angle_beta   90.00
_cell.angle_gamma   90.00
#
_symmetry.space_group_name_H-M   'P 1'
#
loop_
_entity.id
_entity.type
_entity.pdbx_description
1 polymer ?
#
loop_
_entity_poly.entity_id
_entity_poly.type
_entity_poly.pdbx_seq_one_letter_code
_entity_poly.pdbx_strand_id
1 'polypeptide(L)'
;DIETFSVLGENGVDAPGQKADIVAERITFSMKEGRLYSHFFTDGKEEFLLQMPGIFNVSNALAAILVARHFKIAQDVVKDALQRQTVPGRCENVRISDKFVFLVDYAHNEMSLRNLLGTLRGFDPGRLVVIFGCGGNRSKLRRGRMGETAGRLADFTILTSDNPRWEDPELILDDIESGIKGTSGAYIRIADRRAAVAYAF
;
A
#
# COMPACT_ATOMS: atom_id res chain seq x y z
N ASP A 1 26.34 -13.59 10.73
CA ASP A 1 25.68 -12.69 11.64
C ASP A 1 24.28 -12.37 11.13
N ILE A 2 23.31 -12.21 12.02
CA ILE A 2 21.93 -11.82 11.69
C ILE A 2 21.82 -10.33 12.07
N GLU A 3 21.50 -9.49 11.09
CA GLU A 3 21.18 -8.10 11.31
C GLU A 3 19.66 -7.90 11.37
N THR A 4 19.19 -7.06 12.26
CA THR A 4 17.77 -6.85 12.55
C THR A 4 17.39 -5.39 12.33
N PHE A 5 16.12 -5.15 11.94
CA PHE A 5 15.59 -3.80 11.79
C PHE A 5 14.22 -3.66 12.45
N SER A 6 13.89 -2.44 12.83
CA SER A 6 12.60 -2.09 13.41
C SER A 6 12.08 -0.78 12.85
N VAL A 7 10.77 -0.63 12.85
CA VAL A 7 10.08 0.61 12.48
C VAL A 7 9.32 1.09 13.71
N LEU A 8 9.75 2.22 14.29
CA LEU A 8 9.04 2.88 15.37
C LEU A 8 7.83 3.62 14.75
N GLY A 9 6.65 3.03 14.87
CA GLY A 9 5.38 3.72 14.61
C GLY A 9 4.85 4.42 15.86
N GLU A 10 3.73 5.13 15.75
CA GLU A 10 3.06 5.81 16.89
C GLU A 10 2.71 4.88 18.07
N ASN A 11 2.79 3.57 17.88
CA ASN A 11 2.61 2.54 18.91
C ASN A 11 3.87 1.69 19.09
N GLY A 12 5.06 2.28 19.00
CA GLY A 12 6.36 1.63 19.04
C GLY A 12 6.46 0.46 20.03
N VAL A 13 6.16 -0.74 19.54
CA VAL A 13 6.41 -1.97 20.28
C VAL A 13 7.51 -2.71 19.54
N ASP A 14 8.74 -2.41 19.92
CA ASP A 14 9.82 -3.39 19.74
C ASP A 14 9.45 -4.63 20.56
N ALA A 15 9.68 -5.80 20.01
CA ALA A 15 9.58 -7.02 20.80
C ALA A 15 10.43 -6.85 22.06
N PRO A 16 9.88 -7.06 23.27
CA PRO A 16 10.61 -6.74 24.48
C PRO A 16 11.92 -7.50 24.54
N GLY A 17 13.05 -6.77 24.50
CA GLY A 17 14.39 -7.29 24.79
C GLY A 17 15.36 -7.39 23.61
N GLN A 18 15.01 -7.06 22.36
CA GLN A 18 15.97 -7.01 21.26
C GLN A 18 16.12 -5.59 20.71
N LYS A 19 17.32 -5.04 20.82
CA LYS A 19 17.70 -3.78 20.18
C LYS A 19 17.97 -4.10 18.69
N ALA A 20 17.19 -3.52 17.78
CA ALA A 20 17.44 -3.65 16.35
C ALA A 20 18.74 -2.93 15.95
N ASP A 21 19.44 -3.47 14.94
CA ASP A 21 20.68 -2.90 14.40
C ASP A 21 20.41 -1.59 13.65
N ILE A 22 19.22 -1.42 13.09
CA ILE A 22 18.74 -0.16 12.50
C ILE A 22 17.27 0.07 12.82
N VAL A 23 16.92 1.29 13.15
CA VAL A 23 15.54 1.69 13.48
C VAL A 23 15.13 2.87 12.63
N ALA A 24 13.94 2.78 11.98
CA ALA A 24 13.33 3.95 11.35
C ALA A 24 12.50 4.72 12.37
N GLU A 25 12.74 6.01 12.45
CA GLU A 25 12.11 6.95 13.38
C GLU A 25 11.51 8.14 12.62
N ARG A 26 10.61 8.87 13.27
CA ARG A 26 10.03 10.13 12.75
C ARG A 26 9.48 9.96 11.33
N ILE A 27 8.73 8.89 11.11
CA ILE A 27 8.16 8.59 9.80
C ILE A 27 7.04 9.58 9.52
N THR A 28 7.15 10.28 8.40
CA THR A 28 6.13 11.21 7.91
C THR A 28 5.83 10.94 6.44
N PHE A 29 4.65 11.34 6.02
CA PHE A 29 4.21 11.19 4.64
C PHE A 29 4.01 12.57 4.02
N SER A 30 4.41 12.73 2.76
CA SER A 30 4.25 13.98 2.04
C SER A 30 3.86 13.74 0.58
N MET A 31 3.21 14.72 -0.03
CA MET A 31 2.93 14.76 -1.44
C MET A 31 3.65 15.94 -2.08
N LYS A 32 4.43 15.68 -3.13
CA LYS A 32 5.11 16.71 -3.92
C LYS A 32 4.92 16.44 -5.40
N GLU A 33 4.41 17.43 -6.13
CA GLU A 33 4.18 17.34 -7.59
C GLU A 33 3.35 16.10 -8.00
N GLY A 34 2.32 15.76 -7.21
CA GLY A 34 1.45 14.60 -7.44
C GLY A 34 2.10 13.25 -7.14
N ARG A 35 3.27 13.22 -6.52
CA ARG A 35 3.95 12.00 -6.07
C ARG A 35 3.92 11.88 -4.56
N LEU A 36 3.74 10.66 -4.08
CA LEU A 36 3.69 10.35 -2.66
C LEU A 36 5.06 9.87 -2.17
N TYR A 37 5.47 10.36 -1.00
CA TYR A 37 6.76 10.05 -0.39
C TYR A 37 6.60 9.61 1.05
N SER A 38 7.46 8.69 1.49
CA SER A 38 7.75 8.43 2.90
C SER A 38 9.06 9.08 3.27
N HIS A 39 9.06 9.90 4.33
CA HIS A 39 10.26 10.42 4.99
C HIS A 39 10.50 9.64 6.26
N PHE A 40 11.73 9.30 6.54
CA PHE A 40 12.11 8.68 7.79
C PHE A 40 13.57 8.96 8.13
N PHE A 41 13.90 8.78 9.40
CA PHE A 41 15.26 8.93 9.91
C PHE A 41 15.74 7.58 10.44
N THR A 42 17.05 7.33 10.33
CA THR A 42 17.70 6.21 11.00
C THR A 42 18.80 6.71 11.92
N ASP A 43 19.03 5.98 13.02
CA ASP A 43 20.08 6.29 13.98
C ASP A 43 20.03 7.75 14.49
N GLY A 44 18.83 8.32 14.54
CA GLY A 44 18.53 9.67 15.01
C GLY A 44 18.99 10.84 14.11
N LYS A 45 19.74 10.58 13.06
CA LYS A 45 20.40 11.65 12.26
C LYS A 45 20.26 11.50 10.75
N GLU A 46 20.18 10.28 10.24
CA GLU A 46 20.22 10.03 8.82
C GLU A 46 18.85 10.10 8.19
N GLU A 47 18.60 11.12 7.40
CA GLU A 47 17.34 11.33 6.69
C GLU A 47 17.31 10.53 5.38
N PHE A 48 16.18 9.87 5.14
CA PHE A 48 15.86 9.17 3.90
C PHE A 48 14.52 9.63 3.34
N LEU A 49 14.48 9.74 2.04
CA LEU A 49 13.27 9.99 1.25
C LEU A 49 13.02 8.79 0.34
N LEU A 50 11.83 8.23 0.42
CA LEU A 50 11.42 7.08 -0.38
C LEU A 50 10.19 7.43 -1.21
N GLN A 51 10.27 7.30 -2.54
CA GLN A 51 9.15 7.54 -3.47
C GLN A 51 8.18 6.35 -3.51
N MET A 52 7.99 5.70 -2.38
CA MET A 52 7.03 4.62 -2.18
C MET A 52 6.36 4.83 -0.82
N PRO A 53 5.07 5.20 -0.77
CA PRO A 53 4.40 5.50 0.49
C PRO A 53 4.15 4.24 1.32
N GLY A 54 4.14 4.41 2.64
CA GLY A 54 3.72 3.39 3.59
C GLY A 54 4.83 2.82 4.45
N ILE A 55 4.47 2.52 5.70
CA ILE A 55 5.37 1.95 6.72
C ILE A 55 6.00 0.64 6.23
N PHE A 56 5.24 -0.19 5.51
CA PHE A 56 5.76 -1.44 4.94
C PHE A 56 6.87 -1.22 3.91
N ASN A 57 6.84 -0.11 3.16
CA ASN A 57 7.92 0.25 2.25
C ASN A 57 9.13 0.83 2.99
N VAL A 58 8.91 1.52 4.10
CA VAL A 58 10.01 1.90 5.01
C VAL A 58 10.71 0.65 5.55
N SER A 59 9.96 -0.37 5.99
CA SER A 59 10.54 -1.66 6.41
C SER A 59 11.37 -2.31 5.30
N ASN A 60 10.88 -2.32 4.07
CA ASN A 60 11.63 -2.83 2.92
C ASN A 60 12.90 -2.02 2.66
N ALA A 61 12.85 -0.69 2.82
CA ALA A 61 14.00 0.19 2.67
C ALA A 61 15.06 -0.08 3.76
N LEU A 62 14.65 -0.31 5.02
CA LEU A 62 15.60 -0.68 6.08
C LEU A 62 16.36 -1.96 5.76
N ALA A 63 15.67 -2.98 5.27
CA ALA A 63 16.34 -4.22 4.84
C ALA A 63 17.36 -3.95 3.71
N ALA A 64 17.00 -3.12 2.72
CA ALA A 64 17.92 -2.72 1.65
C ALA A 64 19.11 -1.91 2.17
N ILE A 65 18.90 -1.01 3.13
CA ILE A 65 19.97 -0.22 3.77
C ILE A 65 20.96 -1.13 4.51
N LEU A 66 20.48 -2.13 5.26
CA LEU A 66 21.35 -3.09 5.94
C LEU A 66 22.20 -3.88 4.94
N VAL A 67 21.58 -4.39 3.88
CA VAL A 67 22.33 -5.08 2.81
C VAL A 67 23.37 -4.16 2.18
N ALA A 68 23.04 -2.90 1.89
CA ALA A 68 23.97 -1.93 1.34
C ALA A 68 25.13 -1.61 2.30
N ARG A 69 24.86 -1.49 3.60
CA ARG A 69 25.89 -1.32 4.65
C ARG A 69 26.84 -2.53 4.71
N HIS A 70 26.28 -3.74 4.63
CA HIS A 70 27.07 -4.96 4.60
C HIS A 70 28.08 -4.96 3.43
N PHE A 71 27.65 -4.54 2.24
CA PHE A 71 28.50 -4.40 1.07
C PHE A 71 29.31 -3.10 1.01
N LYS A 72 29.28 -2.28 2.08
CA LYS A 72 30.01 -1.01 2.20
C LYS A 72 29.70 -0.02 1.06
N ILE A 73 28.46 -0.03 0.57
CA ILE A 73 27.98 0.94 -0.41
C ILE A 73 27.88 2.31 0.28
N ALA A 74 28.37 3.35 -0.38
CA ALA A 74 28.35 4.70 0.15
C ALA A 74 26.88 5.17 0.39
N GLN A 75 26.67 5.83 1.51
CA GLN A 75 25.33 6.18 1.99
C GLN A 75 24.59 7.15 1.06
N ASP A 76 25.30 8.09 0.44
CA ASP A 76 24.74 9.01 -0.54
C ASP A 76 24.19 8.27 -1.77
N VAL A 77 24.87 7.21 -2.21
CA VAL A 77 24.38 6.32 -3.28
C VAL A 77 23.10 5.61 -2.86
N VAL A 78 23.03 5.11 -1.61
CA VAL A 78 21.84 4.45 -1.07
C VAL A 78 20.65 5.41 -0.99
N LYS A 79 20.88 6.63 -0.48
CA LYS A 79 19.85 7.68 -0.39
C LYS A 79 19.30 8.05 -1.76
N ASP A 80 20.16 8.29 -2.70
CA ASP A 80 19.79 8.64 -4.08
C ASP A 80 19.02 7.50 -4.77
N ALA A 81 19.44 6.25 -4.58
CA ALA A 81 18.75 5.08 -5.11
C ALA A 81 17.34 4.94 -4.52
N LEU A 82 17.18 5.04 -3.19
CA LEU A 82 15.88 4.94 -2.52
C LEU A 82 14.92 6.08 -2.91
N GLN A 83 15.44 7.30 -3.07
CA GLN A 83 14.64 8.44 -3.49
C GLN A 83 14.06 8.29 -4.90
N ARG A 84 14.77 7.59 -5.78
CA ARG A 84 14.33 7.36 -7.18
C ARG A 84 13.67 6.02 -7.41
N GLN A 85 13.73 5.12 -6.42
CA GLN A 85 13.22 3.77 -6.57
C GLN A 85 11.71 3.78 -6.75
N THR A 86 11.26 3.12 -7.79
CA THR A 86 9.87 2.74 -8.03
C THR A 86 9.81 1.27 -8.39
N VAL A 87 8.72 0.60 -8.01
CA VAL A 87 8.49 -0.81 -8.37
C VAL A 87 7.16 -0.89 -9.11
N PRO A 88 7.15 -1.31 -10.39
CA PRO A 88 5.91 -1.44 -11.15
C PRO A 88 4.87 -2.28 -10.39
N GLY A 89 3.63 -1.78 -10.32
CA GLY A 89 2.53 -2.42 -9.60
C GLY A 89 2.66 -2.41 -8.07
N ARG A 90 3.53 -1.59 -7.47
CA ARG A 90 3.67 -1.43 -6.00
C ARG A 90 3.59 0.05 -5.63
N CYS A 91 2.44 0.50 -5.19
CA CYS A 91 2.15 1.93 -5.00
C CYS A 91 2.65 2.78 -6.18
N GLU A 92 2.61 2.20 -7.38
CA GLU A 92 3.09 2.85 -8.59
C GLU A 92 2.22 4.04 -8.93
N ASN A 93 2.82 5.23 -8.92
CA ASN A 93 2.12 6.45 -9.30
C ASN A 93 2.11 6.58 -10.82
N VAL A 94 0.91 6.46 -11.42
CA VAL A 94 0.69 6.68 -12.86
C VAL A 94 0.16 8.10 -13.04
N ARG A 95 0.98 9.01 -13.52
CA ARG A 95 0.58 10.41 -13.72
C ARG A 95 -0.28 10.57 -14.97
N ILE A 96 -1.58 10.72 -14.76
CA ILE A 96 -2.58 10.91 -15.82
C ILE A 96 -3.34 12.23 -15.68
N SER A 97 -3.25 12.90 -14.50
CA SER A 97 -3.91 14.16 -14.21
C SER A 97 -3.17 14.92 -13.11
N ASP A 98 -3.32 16.22 -13.07
CA ASP A 98 -2.85 17.06 -11.95
C ASP A 98 -3.96 17.28 -10.89
N LYS A 99 -5.18 16.77 -11.13
CA LYS A 99 -6.33 16.92 -10.23
C LYS A 99 -6.44 15.79 -9.21
N PHE A 100 -5.83 14.66 -9.46
CA PHE A 100 -5.86 13.48 -8.57
C PHE A 100 -4.62 12.61 -8.76
N VAL A 101 -4.34 11.82 -7.74
CA VAL A 101 -3.27 10.81 -7.76
C VAL A 101 -3.88 9.47 -8.16
N PHE A 102 -3.31 8.81 -9.15
CA PHE A 102 -3.69 7.46 -9.56
C PHE A 102 -2.56 6.47 -9.23
N LEU A 103 -2.89 5.47 -8.41
CA LEU A 103 -1.93 4.48 -7.95
C LEU A 103 -2.32 3.08 -8.43
N VAL A 104 -1.31 2.32 -8.84
CA VAL A 104 -1.44 0.89 -9.11
C VAL A 104 -0.70 0.12 -8.02
N ASP A 105 -1.40 -0.82 -7.37
CA ASP A 105 -0.82 -1.65 -6.32
C ASP A 105 -1.20 -3.13 -6.48
N TYR A 106 -0.38 -3.99 -5.91
CA TYR A 106 -0.57 -5.44 -5.94
C TYR A 106 -1.34 -5.98 -4.72
N ALA A 107 -1.91 -5.14 -3.89
CA ALA A 107 -2.67 -5.57 -2.72
C ALA A 107 -3.76 -6.58 -3.14
N HIS A 108 -3.67 -7.82 -2.66
CA HIS A 108 -4.52 -8.92 -3.08
C HIS A 108 -5.10 -9.71 -1.90
N ASN A 109 -4.95 -9.22 -0.69
CA ASN A 109 -5.52 -9.78 0.53
C ASN A 109 -5.95 -8.65 1.48
N GLU A 110 -6.69 -9.01 2.54
CA GLU A 110 -7.23 -8.04 3.51
C GLU A 110 -6.14 -7.16 4.12
N MET A 111 -5.07 -7.78 4.62
CA MET A 111 -4.00 -7.06 5.32
C MET A 111 -3.30 -6.04 4.40
N SER A 112 -2.94 -6.47 3.18
CA SER A 112 -2.29 -5.57 2.23
C SER A 112 -3.21 -4.43 1.78
N LEU A 113 -4.51 -4.70 1.57
CA LEU A 113 -5.49 -3.68 1.23
C LEU A 113 -5.69 -2.70 2.40
N ARG A 114 -5.79 -3.19 3.62
CA ARG A 114 -5.89 -2.37 4.84
C ARG A 114 -4.68 -1.46 5.00
N ASN A 115 -3.47 -2.01 4.86
CA ASN A 115 -2.23 -1.24 4.98
C ASN A 115 -2.13 -0.17 3.90
N LEU A 116 -2.49 -0.49 2.65
CA LEU A 116 -2.49 0.46 1.55
C LEU A 116 -3.49 1.60 1.80
N LEU A 117 -4.77 1.27 2.04
CA LEU A 117 -5.81 2.29 2.25
C LEU A 117 -5.55 3.11 3.51
N GLY A 118 -5.07 2.49 4.59
CA GLY A 118 -4.66 3.19 5.82
C GLY A 118 -3.51 4.16 5.56
N THR A 119 -2.50 3.75 4.81
CA THR A 119 -1.41 4.64 4.38
C THR A 119 -1.95 5.84 3.59
N LEU A 120 -2.83 5.58 2.61
CA LEU A 120 -3.37 6.65 1.77
C LEU A 120 -4.27 7.62 2.56
N ARG A 121 -4.98 7.15 3.58
CA ARG A 121 -5.71 8.01 4.52
C ARG A 121 -4.79 8.97 5.28
N GLY A 122 -3.57 8.54 5.60
CA GLY A 122 -2.56 9.40 6.24
C GLY A 122 -2.12 10.61 5.41
N PHE A 123 -2.46 10.67 4.12
CA PHE A 123 -2.25 11.85 3.27
C PHE A 123 -3.42 12.81 3.25
N ASP A 124 -4.46 12.58 4.05
CA ASP A 124 -5.68 13.39 4.13
C ASP A 124 -6.33 13.67 2.76
N PRO A 125 -6.65 12.63 1.98
CA PRO A 125 -7.25 12.80 0.66
C PRO A 125 -8.68 13.34 0.79
N GLY A 126 -9.06 14.30 -0.03
CA GLY A 126 -10.46 14.79 -0.11
C GLY A 126 -11.44 13.68 -0.49
N ARG A 127 -11.00 12.69 -1.28
CA ARG A 127 -11.76 11.48 -1.63
C ARG A 127 -10.82 10.32 -1.96
N LEU A 128 -11.01 9.19 -1.30
CA LEU A 128 -10.28 7.94 -1.55
C LEU A 128 -11.19 6.95 -2.28
N VAL A 129 -10.86 6.66 -3.54
CA VAL A 129 -11.58 5.69 -4.38
C VAL A 129 -10.71 4.45 -4.55
N VAL A 130 -11.27 3.27 -4.37
CA VAL A 130 -10.58 2.01 -4.60
C VAL A 130 -11.29 1.18 -5.67
N ILE A 131 -10.52 0.66 -6.63
CA ILE A 131 -10.98 -0.27 -7.66
C ILE A 131 -10.28 -1.58 -7.43
N PHE A 132 -11.02 -2.65 -7.16
CA PHE A 132 -10.39 -3.96 -6.99
C PHE A 132 -11.35 -5.10 -7.31
N GLY A 133 -10.76 -6.27 -7.49
CA GLY A 133 -11.43 -7.54 -7.59
C GLY A 133 -10.63 -8.62 -6.87
N CYS A 134 -11.10 -9.85 -6.92
CA CYS A 134 -10.41 -11.00 -6.35
C CYS A 134 -10.20 -12.09 -7.40
N GLY A 135 -9.09 -12.80 -7.27
CA GLY A 135 -8.83 -13.96 -8.14
C GLY A 135 -9.73 -15.16 -7.81
N GLY A 136 -10.14 -15.87 -8.84
CA GLY A 136 -10.81 -17.15 -8.73
C GLY A 136 -9.92 -18.26 -8.16
N ASN A 137 -10.52 -19.39 -7.76
CA ASN A 137 -9.84 -20.54 -7.15
C ASN A 137 -8.98 -20.16 -5.94
N ARG A 138 -9.49 -19.23 -5.13
CA ARG A 138 -8.89 -18.73 -3.89
C ARG A 138 -9.93 -18.73 -2.77
N SER A 139 -9.48 -18.51 -1.52
CA SER A 139 -10.35 -18.49 -0.34
C SER A 139 -11.48 -17.46 -0.48
N LYS A 140 -12.73 -17.92 -0.39
CA LYS A 140 -13.94 -17.08 -0.40
C LYS A 140 -13.99 -16.14 0.81
N LEU A 141 -13.58 -16.63 2.00
CA LEU A 141 -13.51 -15.82 3.21
C LEU A 141 -12.66 -14.54 3.02
N ARG A 142 -11.59 -14.64 2.25
CA ARG A 142 -10.75 -13.48 1.93
C ARG A 142 -11.50 -12.43 1.14
N ARG A 143 -12.40 -12.82 0.24
CA ARG A 143 -13.17 -11.92 -0.62
C ARG A 143 -14.06 -11.00 0.20
N GLY A 144 -14.86 -11.57 1.10
CA GLY A 144 -15.70 -10.79 2.02
C GLY A 144 -14.91 -9.84 2.91
N ARG A 145 -13.78 -10.31 3.48
CA ARG A 145 -12.91 -9.46 4.31
C ARG A 145 -12.29 -8.29 3.55
N MET A 146 -11.93 -8.49 2.29
CA MET A 146 -11.46 -7.39 1.43
C MET A 146 -12.59 -6.40 1.14
N GLY A 147 -13.81 -6.87 0.88
CA GLY A 147 -15.01 -6.03 0.72
C GLY A 147 -15.27 -5.19 1.97
N GLU A 148 -15.26 -5.81 3.14
CA GLU A 148 -15.43 -5.10 4.43
C GLU A 148 -14.33 -4.04 4.63
N THR A 149 -13.08 -4.39 4.38
CA THR A 149 -11.95 -3.45 4.51
C THR A 149 -12.10 -2.25 3.59
N ALA A 150 -12.46 -2.47 2.33
CA ALA A 150 -12.68 -1.38 1.37
C ALA A 150 -13.85 -0.49 1.81
N GLY A 151 -14.98 -1.08 2.20
CA GLY A 151 -16.15 -0.35 2.65
C GLY A 151 -15.94 0.47 3.93
N ARG A 152 -14.97 0.10 4.77
CA ARG A 152 -14.62 0.84 5.99
C ARG A 152 -13.60 1.96 5.74
N LEU A 153 -12.69 1.78 4.79
CA LEU A 153 -11.53 2.67 4.62
C LEU A 153 -11.58 3.55 3.38
N ALA A 154 -12.32 3.18 2.34
CA ALA A 154 -12.50 4.00 1.15
C ALA A 154 -13.80 4.84 1.22
N ASP A 155 -13.83 5.98 0.53
CA ASP A 155 -15.05 6.78 0.37
C ASP A 155 -15.94 6.20 -0.71
N PHE A 156 -15.34 5.52 -1.69
CA PHE A 156 -16.07 4.85 -2.75
C PHE A 156 -15.31 3.63 -3.25
N THR A 157 -16.02 2.53 -3.46
CA THR A 157 -15.44 1.26 -3.94
C THR A 157 -16.05 0.87 -5.26
N ILE A 158 -15.21 0.54 -6.24
CA ILE A 158 -15.63 -0.04 -7.51
C ILE A 158 -15.20 -1.51 -7.53
N LEU A 159 -16.17 -2.40 -7.42
CA LEU A 159 -15.95 -3.84 -7.48
C LEU A 159 -15.89 -4.28 -8.94
N THR A 160 -14.82 -4.97 -9.32
CA THR A 160 -14.63 -5.41 -10.70
C THR A 160 -14.01 -6.80 -10.77
N SER A 161 -14.07 -7.44 -11.93
CA SER A 161 -13.36 -8.70 -12.17
C SER A 161 -11.85 -8.49 -12.12
N ASP A 162 -11.12 -9.46 -11.57
CA ASP A 162 -9.68 -9.57 -11.66
C ASP A 162 -9.33 -10.78 -12.54
N ASN A 163 -8.78 -11.84 -12.02
CA ASN A 163 -8.47 -13.08 -12.71
C ASN A 163 -9.43 -14.18 -12.24
N PRO A 164 -10.59 -14.38 -12.89
CA PRO A 164 -11.61 -15.31 -12.41
C PRO A 164 -11.21 -16.77 -12.53
N ARG A 165 -10.21 -17.09 -13.36
CA ARG A 165 -9.81 -18.47 -13.68
C ARG A 165 -11.00 -19.30 -14.18
N TRP A 166 -11.43 -20.30 -13.37
CA TRP A 166 -12.53 -21.20 -13.71
C TRP A 166 -13.84 -20.86 -12.97
N GLU A 167 -13.86 -19.78 -12.17
CA GLU A 167 -15.06 -19.32 -11.46
C GLU A 167 -15.80 -18.25 -12.28
N ASP A 168 -17.10 -18.18 -12.10
CA ASP A 168 -17.91 -17.09 -12.64
C ASP A 168 -17.49 -15.77 -11.96
N PRO A 169 -17.10 -14.74 -12.70
CA PRO A 169 -16.74 -13.44 -12.15
C PRO A 169 -17.83 -12.82 -11.27
N GLU A 170 -19.10 -13.00 -11.61
CA GLU A 170 -20.22 -12.45 -10.84
C GLU A 170 -20.32 -13.09 -9.45
N LEU A 171 -20.09 -14.40 -9.34
CA LEU A 171 -20.06 -15.08 -8.04
C LEU A 171 -18.90 -14.61 -7.16
N ILE A 172 -17.76 -14.25 -7.77
CA ILE A 172 -16.64 -13.65 -7.05
C ILE A 172 -17.03 -12.27 -6.52
N LEU A 173 -17.72 -11.47 -7.34
CA LEU A 173 -18.21 -10.15 -6.94
C LEU A 173 -19.26 -10.26 -5.85
N ASP A 174 -20.15 -11.26 -5.86
CA ASP A 174 -21.11 -11.53 -4.78
C ASP A 174 -20.40 -11.80 -3.44
N ASP A 175 -19.34 -12.61 -3.46
CA ASP A 175 -18.55 -12.89 -2.26
C ASP A 175 -17.89 -11.60 -1.70
N ILE A 176 -17.38 -10.70 -2.55
CA ILE A 176 -16.79 -9.43 -2.14
C ILE A 176 -17.89 -8.50 -1.60
N GLU A 177 -18.99 -8.41 -2.32
CA GLU A 177 -20.13 -7.54 -1.99
C GLU A 177 -20.74 -7.91 -0.65
N SER A 178 -20.78 -9.20 -0.30
CA SER A 178 -21.29 -9.66 1.00
C SER A 178 -20.58 -9.00 2.18
N GLY A 179 -19.29 -8.73 2.06
CA GLY A 179 -18.51 -8.04 3.06
C GLY A 179 -18.76 -6.54 3.11
N ILE A 180 -18.86 -5.88 1.95
CA ILE A 180 -19.04 -4.43 1.88
C ILE A 180 -20.45 -4.02 2.34
N LYS A 181 -21.47 -4.83 2.09
CA LYS A 181 -22.86 -4.64 2.57
C LYS A 181 -22.96 -4.54 4.09
N GLY A 182 -22.03 -5.11 4.83
CA GLY A 182 -21.93 -4.99 6.29
C GLY A 182 -21.34 -3.65 6.78
N THR A 183 -21.04 -2.72 5.87
CA THR A 183 -20.44 -1.42 6.17
C THR A 183 -21.32 -0.27 5.66
N SER A 184 -20.97 0.97 6.00
CA SER A 184 -21.60 2.18 5.44
C SER A 184 -20.94 2.65 4.14
N GLY A 185 -19.95 1.91 3.59
CA GLY A 185 -19.18 2.30 2.43
C GLY A 185 -20.02 2.31 1.14
N ALA A 186 -19.93 3.40 0.38
CA ALA A 186 -20.57 3.49 -0.93
C ALA A 186 -19.80 2.66 -1.96
N TYR A 187 -20.52 1.95 -2.82
CA TYR A 187 -19.88 1.11 -3.85
C TYR A 187 -20.75 0.95 -5.10
N ILE A 188 -20.09 0.47 -6.17
CA ILE A 188 -20.73 0.01 -7.41
C ILE A 188 -20.05 -1.27 -7.90
N ARG A 189 -20.79 -2.10 -8.64
CA ARG A 189 -20.26 -3.28 -9.35
C ARG A 189 -20.18 -3.00 -10.83
N ILE A 190 -19.02 -3.19 -11.40
CA ILE A 190 -18.78 -3.11 -12.84
C ILE A 190 -17.83 -4.27 -13.20
N ALA A 191 -18.38 -5.41 -13.64
CA ALA A 191 -17.59 -6.62 -13.88
C ALA A 191 -16.49 -6.42 -14.91
N ASP A 192 -16.76 -5.70 -15.99
CA ASP A 192 -15.74 -5.32 -16.97
C ASP A 192 -14.73 -4.34 -16.37
N ARG A 193 -13.49 -4.79 -16.23
CA ARG A 193 -12.43 -4.00 -15.58
C ARG A 193 -12.09 -2.73 -16.34
N ARG A 194 -12.18 -2.73 -17.67
CA ARG A 194 -11.94 -1.54 -18.48
C ARG A 194 -13.01 -0.49 -18.26
N ALA A 195 -14.27 -0.92 -18.24
CA ALA A 195 -15.40 -0.05 -17.92
C ALA A 195 -15.32 0.46 -16.46
N ALA A 196 -14.89 -0.37 -15.50
CA ALA A 196 -14.69 0.01 -14.11
C ALA A 196 -13.64 1.13 -13.95
N VAL A 197 -12.52 1.00 -14.66
CA VAL A 197 -11.47 2.03 -14.69
C VAL A 197 -11.99 3.30 -15.36
N ALA A 198 -12.67 3.20 -16.51
CA ALA A 198 -13.25 4.37 -17.18
C ALA A 198 -14.30 5.10 -16.34
N TYR A 199 -15.07 4.37 -15.52
CA TYR A 199 -16.06 4.96 -14.60
C TYR A 199 -15.42 5.79 -13.48
N ALA A 200 -14.19 5.48 -13.09
CA ALA A 200 -13.49 6.16 -12.00
C ALA A 200 -12.97 7.55 -12.39
N PHE A 201 -12.86 7.85 -13.68
CA PHE A 201 -12.40 9.12 -14.24
C PHE A 201 -13.54 9.99 -14.74
#